data_a86b5415f33a5c027312dd0d59f8147e
#
_entry.id   a86b5415f33a5c027312dd0d59f8147e
#
_cell.length_a   1.000
_cell.length_b   1.000
_cell.length_c   1.000
_cell.angle_alpha   90.00
_cell.angle_beta   90.00
_cell.angle_gamma   90.00
#
_symmetry.space_group_name_H-M   'P 1'
#
loop_
_entity.id
_entity.type
_entity.pdbx_description
1 polymer ?
#
loop_
_entity_poly.entity_id
_entity_poly.type
_entity_poly.pdbx_seq_one_letter_code
_entity_poly.pdbx_strand_id
1 'polypeptide(L)'
;GTVTGVQTCALPIYRFPKFREALKHAQVVELEPGDGVLIPSMWWHHVEALTGFNVLVNYWWRNSPSFMGAPLNVLQHAVMGLRDLPAEQRAVWKQLFEYYVFEAKDENFAHIPEHVRGVINPMTEESARQIRSLLLDRLKR
;
A
#
# COMPACT_ATOMS: atom_id res chain seq x y z
N GLY A 1 11.56 12.22 21.04
CA GLY A 1 12.15 11.55 19.87
C GLY A 1 12.06 12.41 18.63
N THR A 2 12.96 12.23 17.67
CA THR A 2 12.91 12.94 16.39
C THR A 2 12.19 12.06 15.36
N VAL A 3 11.22 12.60 14.65
CA VAL A 3 10.56 11.92 13.52
C VAL A 3 11.03 12.59 12.24
N THR A 4 11.65 11.82 11.35
CA THR A 4 12.06 12.28 10.03
C THR A 4 11.18 11.65 8.95
N GLY A 5 10.79 12.43 7.95
CA GLY A 5 9.99 11.94 6.82
C GLY A 5 10.70 10.91 5.91
N VAL A 6 11.96 10.56 6.22
CA VAL A 6 12.75 9.59 5.47
C VAL A 6 13.51 8.69 6.45
N GLN A 7 13.40 7.38 6.28
CA GLN A 7 14.12 6.44 7.12
C GLN A 7 15.63 6.53 6.86
N THR A 8 16.38 7.07 7.80
CA THR A 8 17.84 7.17 7.77
C THR A 8 18.52 6.02 8.51
N CYS A 9 18.01 4.79 8.40
CA CYS A 9 18.82 3.65 8.83
C CYS A 9 20.10 3.66 8.02
N ALA A 10 21.20 4.00 8.67
CA ALA A 10 22.62 3.84 8.31
C ALA A 10 22.95 3.29 6.90
N LEU A 11 22.16 3.64 5.87
CA LEU A 11 22.46 3.32 4.50
C LEU A 11 23.48 4.32 4.01
N PRO A 12 24.72 3.91 3.73
CA PRO A 12 25.73 4.82 3.27
C PRO A 12 25.21 5.56 2.02
N ILE A 13 25.12 6.88 2.06
CA ILE A 13 24.63 7.73 0.94
C ILE A 13 25.39 7.46 -0.37
N TYR A 14 26.66 7.03 -0.28
CA TYR A 14 27.45 6.61 -1.44
C TYR A 14 26.91 5.34 -2.10
N ARG A 15 26.29 4.43 -1.36
CA ARG A 15 25.70 3.20 -1.90
C ARG A 15 24.34 3.45 -2.56
N PHE A 16 23.62 4.49 -2.11
CA PHE A 16 22.29 4.84 -2.61
C PHE A 16 22.24 6.34 -2.96
N PRO A 17 22.87 6.78 -4.04
CA PRO A 17 23.03 8.22 -4.35
C PRO A 17 21.70 8.95 -4.55
N LYS A 18 20.67 8.27 -5.02
CA LYS A 18 19.32 8.84 -5.17
C LYS A 18 18.67 9.20 -3.84
N PHE A 19 19.13 8.62 -2.74
CA PHE A 19 18.62 8.94 -1.40
C PHE A 19 18.91 10.39 -0.99
N ARG A 20 19.97 11.00 -1.51
CA ARG A 20 20.27 12.42 -1.28
C ARG A 20 19.14 13.33 -1.77
N GLU A 21 18.46 12.95 -2.84
CA GLU A 21 17.33 13.73 -3.35
C GLU A 21 16.15 13.65 -2.39
N ALA A 22 15.85 12.48 -1.84
CA ALA A 22 14.81 12.31 -0.84
C ALA A 22 15.07 13.14 0.43
N LEU A 23 16.33 13.24 0.87
CA LEU A 23 16.69 14.05 2.03
C LEU A 23 16.39 15.54 1.88
N LYS A 24 16.40 16.09 0.67
CA LYS A 24 16.06 17.50 0.43
C LYS A 24 14.57 17.80 0.73
N HIS A 25 13.73 16.79 0.74
CA HIS A 25 12.29 16.88 1.00
C HIS A 25 11.94 16.35 2.40
N ALA A 26 12.92 15.95 3.20
CA ALA A 26 12.69 15.45 4.53
C ALA A 26 12.21 16.56 5.47
N GLN A 27 11.22 16.26 6.28
CA GLN A 27 10.78 17.10 7.39
C GLN A 27 11.25 16.48 8.69
N VAL A 28 11.82 17.26 9.57
CA VAL A 28 12.31 16.83 10.88
C VAL A 28 11.52 17.54 11.95
N VAL A 29 11.06 16.77 12.95
CA VAL A 29 10.37 17.31 14.12
C VAL A 29 10.91 16.62 15.37
N GLU A 30 11.18 17.41 16.42
CA GLU A 30 11.47 16.93 17.76
C GLU A 30 10.18 16.96 18.57
N LEU A 31 9.90 15.89 19.30
CA LEU A 31 8.69 15.74 20.10
C LEU A 31 9.04 15.71 21.58
N GLU A 32 8.38 16.57 22.33
CA GLU A 32 8.42 16.59 23.79
C GLU A 32 7.33 15.70 24.40
N PRO A 33 7.40 15.35 25.68
CA PRO A 33 6.33 14.64 26.37
C PRO A 33 4.97 15.36 26.25
N GLY A 34 3.98 14.67 25.67
CA GLY A 34 2.65 15.20 25.40
C GLY A 34 2.43 15.64 23.96
N ASP A 35 3.46 15.72 23.16
CA ASP A 35 3.34 16.03 21.74
C ASP A 35 2.84 14.82 20.93
N GLY A 36 2.19 15.11 19.81
CA GLY A 36 1.76 14.13 18.84
C GLY A 36 2.09 14.56 17.42
N VAL A 37 2.40 13.59 16.57
CA VAL A 37 2.62 13.82 15.14
C VAL A 37 1.73 12.92 14.32
N LEU A 38 1.07 13.48 13.32
CA LEU A 38 0.34 12.74 12.31
C LEU A 38 1.24 12.47 11.12
N ILE A 39 1.51 11.20 10.86
CA ILE A 39 2.25 10.77 9.68
C ILE A 39 1.22 10.29 8.64
N PRO A 40 1.09 10.95 7.49
CA PRO A 40 0.16 10.51 6.46
C PRO A 40 0.45 9.09 5.99
N SER A 41 -0.60 8.38 5.56
CA SER A 41 -0.45 7.03 5.00
C SER A 41 0.58 7.01 3.88
N MET A 42 1.40 5.95 3.83
CA MET A 42 2.46 5.73 2.83
C MET A 42 3.65 6.70 2.90
N TRP A 43 3.73 7.57 3.88
CA TRP A 43 4.92 8.39 4.08
C TRP A 43 6.05 7.56 4.70
N TRP A 44 7.22 7.64 4.08
CA TRP A 44 8.44 7.08 4.64
C TRP A 44 8.85 7.89 5.86
N HIS A 45 9.12 7.22 6.97
CA HIS A 45 9.48 7.88 8.20
C HIS A 45 10.52 7.09 8.98
N HIS A 46 11.27 7.80 9.80
CA HIS A 46 12.23 7.27 10.75
C HIS A 46 11.99 7.91 12.11
N VAL A 47 12.14 7.13 13.16
CA VAL A 47 12.03 7.59 14.55
C VAL A 47 13.34 7.29 15.25
N GLU A 48 13.92 8.29 15.87
CA GLU A 48 15.17 8.19 16.63
C GLU A 48 14.94 8.64 18.07
N ALA A 49 15.46 7.86 19.02
CA ALA A 49 15.45 8.20 20.43
C ALA A 49 16.58 9.18 20.75
N LEU A 50 16.27 10.37 21.25
CA LEU A 50 17.26 11.39 21.59
C LEU A 50 17.78 11.30 23.04
N THR A 51 17.08 10.54 23.89
CA THR A 51 17.42 10.34 25.30
C THR A 51 17.54 8.85 25.64
N GLY A 52 18.12 8.54 26.80
CA GLY A 52 18.31 7.16 27.24
C GLY A 52 17.01 6.41 27.56
N PHE A 53 15.88 7.10 27.73
CA PHE A 53 14.56 6.50 27.95
C PHE A 53 13.51 7.27 27.15
N ASN A 54 12.76 6.57 26.31
CA ASN A 54 11.69 7.14 25.51
C ASN A 54 10.49 6.19 25.47
N VAL A 55 9.30 6.76 25.50
CA VAL A 55 8.03 6.02 25.30
C VAL A 55 7.28 6.65 24.15
N LEU A 56 6.94 5.86 23.15
CA LEU A 56 6.15 6.27 22.01
C LEU A 56 4.91 5.37 21.91
N VAL A 57 3.75 5.96 21.78
CA VAL A 57 2.48 5.25 21.56
C VAL A 57 2.03 5.51 20.14
N ASN A 58 1.84 4.44 19.36
CA ASN A 58 1.39 4.50 17.98
C ASN A 58 -0.08 4.12 17.88
N TYR A 59 -0.83 4.91 17.12
CA TYR A 59 -2.20 4.61 16.72
C TYR A 59 -2.24 4.40 15.21
N TRP A 60 -2.72 3.24 14.78
CA TRP A 60 -2.88 2.89 13.38
C TRP A 60 -4.36 2.80 13.05
N TRP A 61 -4.77 3.45 11.98
CA TRP A 61 -6.13 3.35 11.47
C TRP A 61 -6.12 3.34 9.95
N ARG A 62 -7.22 2.92 9.39
CA ARG A 62 -7.48 2.96 7.95
C ARG A 62 -8.92 3.33 7.69
N ASN A 63 -9.18 4.03 6.58
CA ASN A 63 -10.52 4.43 6.18
C ASN A 63 -11.19 3.42 5.22
N SER A 64 -10.54 2.29 4.94
CA SER A 64 -11.13 1.22 4.13
C SER A 64 -11.88 0.22 4.99
N PRO A 65 -12.94 -0.43 4.47
CA PRO A 65 -13.65 -1.48 5.17
C PRO A 65 -12.72 -2.58 5.68
N SER A 66 -13.03 -3.14 6.85
CA SER A 66 -12.18 -4.15 7.52
C SER A 66 -12.01 -5.45 6.72
N PHE A 67 -12.98 -5.78 5.88
CA PHE A 67 -12.95 -6.96 5.03
C PHE A 67 -12.05 -6.82 3.80
N MET A 68 -11.62 -5.63 3.44
CA MET A 68 -10.68 -5.43 2.33
C MET A 68 -9.28 -5.93 2.69
N GLY A 69 -8.61 -6.55 1.73
CA GLY A 69 -7.22 -6.97 1.86
C GLY A 69 -6.25 -5.79 1.93
N ALA A 70 -5.04 -6.02 2.46
CA ALA A 70 -4.00 -5.01 2.46
C ALA A 70 -3.48 -4.77 1.02
N PRO A 71 -3.35 -3.51 0.57
CA PRO A 71 -2.85 -3.20 -0.77
C PRO A 71 -1.46 -3.79 -1.06
N LEU A 72 -0.60 -3.89 -0.05
CA LEU A 72 0.72 -4.49 -0.18
C LEU A 72 0.65 -5.96 -0.64
N ASN A 73 -0.33 -6.73 -0.17
CA ASN A 73 -0.51 -8.12 -0.60
C ASN A 73 -0.87 -8.20 -2.08
N VAL A 74 -1.69 -7.25 -2.56
CA VAL A 74 -2.04 -7.15 -3.99
C VAL A 74 -0.79 -6.85 -4.82
N LEU A 75 0.01 -5.87 -4.39
CA LEU A 75 1.28 -5.53 -5.05
C LEU A 75 2.24 -6.72 -5.09
N GLN A 76 2.41 -7.44 -3.98
CA GLN A 76 3.29 -8.60 -3.92
C GLN A 76 2.83 -9.71 -4.87
N HIS A 77 1.53 -9.99 -4.92
CA HIS A 77 0.97 -10.97 -5.84
C HIS A 77 1.14 -10.54 -7.30
N ALA A 78 0.92 -9.25 -7.61
CA ALA A 78 1.16 -8.72 -8.94
C ALA A 78 2.65 -8.76 -9.34
N VAL A 79 3.57 -8.47 -8.42
CA VAL A 79 5.02 -8.63 -8.66
C VAL A 79 5.35 -10.08 -9.00
N MET A 80 4.81 -11.03 -8.23
CA MET A 80 5.04 -12.47 -8.46
C MET A 80 4.48 -12.95 -9.81
N GLY A 81 3.30 -12.47 -10.22
CA GLY A 81 2.60 -13.00 -11.38
C GLY A 81 2.81 -12.20 -12.68
N LEU A 82 3.23 -10.93 -12.60
CA LEU A 82 3.23 -10.05 -13.78
C LEU A 82 4.59 -9.45 -14.13
N ARG A 83 5.48 -9.25 -13.16
CA ARG A 83 6.71 -8.49 -13.36
C ARG A 83 7.59 -9.03 -14.50
N ASP A 84 7.69 -10.34 -14.58
CA ASP A 84 8.61 -11.01 -15.48
C ASP A 84 7.94 -11.52 -16.78
N LEU A 85 6.68 -11.12 -17.04
CA LEU A 85 6.01 -11.37 -18.30
C LEU A 85 6.64 -10.56 -19.45
N PRO A 86 6.50 -11.01 -20.74
CA PRO A 86 6.83 -10.20 -21.91
C PRO A 86 6.20 -8.80 -21.88
N ALA A 87 6.87 -7.82 -22.48
CA ALA A 87 6.46 -6.41 -22.42
C ALA A 87 5.02 -6.19 -22.94
N GLU A 88 4.66 -6.86 -24.03
CA GLU A 88 3.31 -6.76 -24.61
C GLU A 88 2.25 -7.28 -23.64
N GLN A 89 2.50 -8.40 -22.97
CA GLN A 89 1.56 -8.95 -22.00
C GLN A 89 1.45 -8.04 -20.76
N ARG A 90 2.55 -7.48 -20.28
CA ARG A 90 2.51 -6.51 -19.18
C ARG A 90 1.70 -5.25 -19.55
N ALA A 91 1.79 -4.81 -20.79
CA ALA A 91 1.01 -3.67 -21.28
C ALA A 91 -0.51 -3.94 -21.24
N VAL A 92 -0.93 -5.16 -21.61
CA VAL A 92 -2.34 -5.57 -21.50
C VAL A 92 -2.78 -5.63 -20.04
N TRP A 93 -1.99 -6.25 -19.16
CA TRP A 93 -2.31 -6.31 -17.75
C TRP A 93 -2.39 -4.93 -17.09
N LYS A 94 -1.52 -3.99 -17.48
CA LYS A 94 -1.61 -2.61 -17.02
C LYS A 94 -2.97 -1.99 -17.35
N GLN A 95 -3.47 -2.16 -18.58
CA GLN A 95 -4.80 -1.66 -18.99
C GLN A 95 -5.93 -2.32 -18.21
N LEU A 96 -5.84 -3.64 -17.94
CA LEU A 96 -6.82 -4.35 -17.13
C LEU A 96 -6.85 -3.82 -15.69
N PHE A 97 -5.70 -3.61 -15.05
CA PHE A 97 -5.65 -3.01 -13.71
C PHE A 97 -6.20 -1.57 -13.71
N GLU A 98 -5.85 -0.77 -14.71
CA GLU A 98 -6.37 0.58 -14.86
C GLU A 98 -7.91 0.55 -14.89
N TYR A 99 -8.49 -0.25 -15.79
CA TYR A 99 -9.93 -0.30 -16.02
C TYR A 99 -10.72 -0.92 -14.85
N TYR A 100 -10.25 -2.05 -14.30
CA TYR A 100 -11.01 -2.81 -13.30
C TYR A 100 -10.69 -2.42 -11.85
N VAL A 101 -9.57 -1.75 -11.58
CA VAL A 101 -9.12 -1.47 -10.21
C VAL A 101 -8.99 0.03 -9.95
N PHE A 102 -8.24 0.75 -10.78
CA PHE A 102 -7.90 2.15 -10.49
C PHE A 102 -8.96 3.13 -10.98
N GLU A 103 -9.55 2.88 -12.14
CA GLU A 103 -10.59 3.73 -12.74
C GLU A 103 -11.96 3.02 -12.80
N ALA A 104 -12.15 2.02 -11.95
CA ALA A 104 -13.42 1.31 -11.88
C ALA A 104 -14.56 2.27 -11.48
N LYS A 105 -15.56 2.39 -12.34
CA LYS A 105 -16.79 3.16 -12.12
C LYS A 105 -17.99 2.26 -12.40
N ASP A 106 -19.06 2.41 -11.64
CA ASP A 106 -20.28 1.61 -11.81
C ASP A 106 -20.85 1.75 -13.23
N GLU A 107 -20.71 2.92 -13.84
CA GLU A 107 -21.13 3.23 -15.20
C GLU A 107 -20.45 2.33 -16.24
N ASN A 108 -19.18 1.96 -16.02
CA ASN A 108 -18.43 1.10 -16.93
C ASN A 108 -19.07 -0.29 -17.06
N PHE A 109 -19.77 -0.71 -16.03
CA PHE A 109 -20.35 -2.06 -15.93
C PHE A 109 -21.89 -2.06 -16.00
N ALA A 110 -22.53 -0.90 -16.19
CA ALA A 110 -23.97 -0.76 -16.20
C ALA A 110 -24.67 -1.63 -17.27
N HIS A 111 -23.99 -1.91 -18.38
CA HIS A 111 -24.47 -2.76 -19.46
C HIS A 111 -24.48 -4.26 -19.12
N ILE A 112 -23.81 -4.67 -18.05
CA ILE A 112 -23.76 -6.05 -17.59
C ILE A 112 -24.80 -6.24 -16.48
N PRO A 113 -25.73 -7.21 -16.59
CA PRO A 113 -26.69 -7.49 -15.52
C PRO A 113 -25.98 -7.79 -14.19
N GLU A 114 -26.46 -7.23 -13.09
CA GLU A 114 -25.81 -7.29 -11.77
C GLU A 114 -25.49 -8.72 -11.33
N HIS A 115 -26.41 -9.67 -11.56
CA HIS A 115 -26.26 -11.07 -11.14
C HIS A 115 -25.13 -11.83 -11.86
N VAL A 116 -24.57 -11.29 -12.96
CA VAL A 116 -23.47 -11.92 -13.71
C VAL A 116 -22.15 -11.12 -13.60
N ARG A 117 -22.14 -9.98 -12.93
CA ARG A 117 -20.93 -9.17 -12.78
C ARG A 117 -19.85 -9.82 -11.91
N GLY A 118 -20.25 -10.69 -10.96
CA GLY A 118 -19.29 -11.36 -10.09
C GLY A 118 -18.40 -10.40 -9.32
N VAL A 119 -17.08 -10.50 -9.50
CA VAL A 119 -16.06 -9.71 -8.78
C VAL A 119 -16.03 -8.22 -9.15
N ILE A 120 -16.69 -7.81 -10.22
CA ILE A 120 -16.77 -6.40 -10.63
C ILE A 120 -17.97 -5.65 -10.00
N ASN A 121 -18.81 -6.34 -9.25
CA ASN A 121 -19.78 -5.67 -8.38
C ASN A 121 -19.05 -4.93 -7.24
N PRO A 122 -19.68 -3.91 -6.63
CA PRO A 122 -19.17 -3.31 -5.41
C PRO A 122 -18.81 -4.37 -4.37
N MET A 123 -17.61 -4.25 -3.78
CA MET A 123 -17.08 -5.24 -2.86
C MET A 123 -17.91 -5.29 -1.57
N THR A 124 -18.35 -6.49 -1.20
CA THR A 124 -19.03 -6.79 0.06
C THR A 124 -18.16 -7.72 0.91
N GLU A 125 -18.53 -7.90 2.18
CA GLU A 125 -17.84 -8.86 3.04
C GLU A 125 -17.94 -10.30 2.49
N GLU A 126 -19.09 -10.66 1.93
CA GLU A 126 -19.31 -11.98 1.34
C GLU A 126 -18.44 -12.18 0.09
N SER A 127 -18.45 -11.24 -0.85
CA SER A 127 -17.63 -11.34 -2.06
C SER A 127 -16.12 -11.32 -1.73
N ALA A 128 -15.71 -10.54 -0.73
CA ALA A 128 -14.33 -10.55 -0.25
C ALA A 128 -13.92 -11.89 0.38
N ARG A 129 -14.84 -12.57 1.08
CA ARG A 129 -14.63 -13.92 1.63
C ARG A 129 -14.45 -14.94 0.53
N GLN A 130 -15.32 -14.90 -0.50
CA GLN A 130 -15.26 -15.79 -1.65
C GLN A 130 -13.93 -15.61 -2.43
N ILE A 131 -13.53 -14.38 -2.70
CA ILE A 131 -12.25 -14.09 -3.39
C ILE A 131 -11.07 -14.61 -2.58
N ARG A 132 -11.05 -14.40 -1.25
CA ARG A 132 -9.97 -14.93 -0.39
C ARG A 132 -9.90 -16.45 -0.45
N SER A 133 -11.01 -17.14 -0.36
CA SER A 133 -11.05 -18.59 -0.44
C SER A 133 -10.47 -19.08 -1.77
N LEU A 134 -10.89 -18.47 -2.87
CA LEU A 134 -10.40 -18.79 -4.21
C LEU A 134 -8.88 -18.54 -4.34
N LEU A 135 -8.39 -17.42 -3.83
CA LEU A 135 -6.96 -17.09 -3.86
C LEU A 135 -6.13 -18.05 -3.02
N LEU A 136 -6.59 -18.39 -1.81
CA LEU A 136 -5.91 -19.35 -0.93
C LEU A 136 -5.75 -20.71 -1.61
N ASP A 137 -6.77 -21.20 -2.27
CA ASP A 137 -6.71 -22.49 -2.96
C ASP A 137 -5.76 -22.47 -4.17
N ARG A 138 -5.68 -21.34 -4.86
CA ARG A 138 -4.76 -21.19 -6.01
C ARG A 138 -3.31 -20.97 -5.59
N LEU A 139 -3.08 -20.30 -4.47
CA LEU A 139 -1.72 -20.02 -3.95
C LEU A 139 -1.07 -21.24 -3.27
N LYS A 140 -1.82 -22.28 -2.94
CA LYS A 140 -1.29 -23.53 -2.38
C LYS A 140 -0.67 -24.47 -3.43
N ARG A 141 -0.79 -24.15 -4.71
CA ARG A 141 -0.25 -24.91 -5.82
C ARG A 141 1.12 -24.37 -6.23
#